data_80c442ad902b64f107611183716b9d2c
#
_entry.id   80c442ad902b64f107611183716b9d2c
#
_cell.length_a   1.000
_cell.length_b   1.000
_cell.length_c   1.000
_cell.angle_alpha   90.00
_cell.angle_beta   90.00
_cell.angle_gamma   90.00
#
_symmetry.space_group_name_H-M   'P 1'
#
loop_
_entity.id
_entity.type
_entity.pdbx_description
1 polymer ?
#
loop_
_entity_poly.entity_id
_entity_poly.type
_entity_poly.pdbx_seq_one_letter_code
_entity_poly.pdbx_strand_id
1 'polypeptide(L)'
;MGTMKLRRMVSGELGQDGRMRDYRAVWLSDVLIERATWEPGEPQQIGSAVIADTGYVWVRFWLPEEEAVVTRFFDADLQPVGTLIDVTLPLLRREEGYETLSLYLNLWLGPDGQVVLRNEAEFEEAVGSGILTEASALWGEHHLRELTAKIARGQFPPPLVRHLRLERRRSHEV
;
A
#
# COMPACT_ATOMS: atom_id res chain seq x y z
N MET A 1 6.25 -19.11 -19.33
CA MET A 1 6.83 -18.23 -18.30
C MET A 1 6.47 -16.79 -18.61
N GLY A 2 5.80 -16.13 -17.69
CA GLY A 2 5.49 -14.71 -17.85
C GLY A 2 6.75 -13.86 -17.80
N THR A 3 6.90 -12.93 -18.74
CA THR A 3 7.98 -11.96 -18.71
C THR A 3 7.73 -10.97 -17.57
N MET A 4 8.69 -10.81 -16.67
CA MET A 4 8.63 -9.82 -15.61
C MET A 4 8.56 -8.42 -16.23
N LYS A 5 7.67 -7.57 -15.72
CA LYS A 5 7.45 -6.21 -16.22
C LYS A 5 7.62 -5.19 -15.09
N LEU A 6 7.98 -3.97 -15.45
CA LEU A 6 7.90 -2.83 -14.54
C LEU A 6 6.48 -2.72 -13.97
N ARG A 7 6.40 -2.52 -12.66
CA ARG A 7 5.13 -2.36 -11.95
C ARG A 7 4.87 -0.88 -11.68
N ARG A 8 4.14 -0.27 -12.57
CA ARG A 8 3.68 1.10 -12.39
C ARG A 8 2.54 1.15 -11.38
N MET A 9 2.62 2.08 -10.45
CA MET A 9 1.55 2.39 -9.50
C MET A 9 1.01 3.78 -9.78
N VAL A 10 -0.30 3.88 -9.96
CA VAL A 10 -0.98 5.15 -10.26
C VAL A 10 -2.16 5.32 -9.32
N SER A 11 -2.31 6.50 -8.72
CA SER A 11 -3.50 6.83 -7.94
C SER A 11 -4.74 6.79 -8.83
N GLY A 12 -5.89 6.40 -8.26
CA GLY A 12 -7.13 6.21 -8.99
C GLY A 12 -7.37 4.79 -9.53
N GLU A 13 -6.31 3.97 -9.67
CA GLU A 13 -6.46 2.58 -10.12
C GLU A 13 -7.36 1.75 -9.20
N LEU A 14 -7.33 2.05 -7.90
CA LEU A 14 -8.20 1.40 -6.93
C LEU A 14 -9.68 1.59 -7.26
N GLY A 15 -10.05 2.76 -7.77
CA GLY A 15 -11.41 3.05 -8.21
C GLY A 15 -11.80 2.43 -9.55
N GLN A 16 -10.81 2.04 -10.35
CA GLN A 16 -11.01 1.39 -11.66
C GLN A 16 -10.99 -0.14 -11.56
N ASP A 17 -10.58 -0.68 -10.41
CA ASP A 17 -10.58 -2.12 -10.17
C ASP A 17 -12.02 -2.61 -10.03
N GLY A 18 -12.46 -3.48 -10.96
CA GLY A 18 -13.81 -4.02 -10.98
C GLY A 18 -14.19 -4.87 -9.76
N ARG A 19 -13.22 -5.20 -8.91
CA ARG A 19 -13.43 -5.90 -7.62
C ARG A 19 -13.71 -4.95 -6.48
N MET A 20 -13.57 -3.65 -6.71
CA MET A 20 -13.77 -2.61 -5.71
C MET A 20 -15.04 -1.81 -6.00
N ARG A 21 -15.71 -1.37 -4.93
CA ARG A 21 -16.85 -0.46 -4.97
C ARG A 21 -16.68 0.67 -3.97
N ASP A 22 -17.54 1.67 -4.05
CA ASP A 22 -17.57 2.81 -3.13
C ASP A 22 -16.23 3.54 -3.03
N TYR A 23 -15.55 3.67 -4.17
CA TYR A 23 -14.28 4.39 -4.23
C TYR A 23 -14.45 5.86 -3.85
N ARG A 24 -13.55 6.34 -3.01
CA ARG A 24 -13.43 7.76 -2.62
C ARG A 24 -11.98 8.14 -2.52
N ALA A 25 -11.69 9.37 -2.88
CA ALA A 25 -10.36 9.95 -2.70
C ALA A 25 -10.50 11.32 -2.03
N VAL A 26 -9.59 11.60 -1.12
CA VAL A 26 -9.52 12.89 -0.42
C VAL A 26 -8.07 13.34 -0.31
N TRP A 27 -7.86 14.63 -0.48
CA TRP A 27 -6.58 15.27 -0.25
C TRP A 27 -6.51 15.82 1.17
N LEU A 28 -5.43 15.50 1.87
CA LEU A 28 -5.06 16.13 3.12
C LEU A 28 -3.67 16.74 2.93
N SER A 29 -3.63 18.06 2.66
CA SER A 29 -2.41 18.72 2.20
C SER A 29 -1.88 18.03 0.93
N ASP A 30 -0.65 17.54 0.92
CA ASP A 30 -0.04 16.80 -0.19
C ASP A 30 -0.26 15.28 -0.12
N VAL A 31 -0.93 14.80 0.90
CA VAL A 31 -1.27 13.37 1.05
C VAL A 31 -2.58 13.07 0.33
N LEU A 32 -2.54 12.11 -0.57
CA LEU A 32 -3.75 11.57 -1.20
C LEU A 32 -4.16 10.29 -0.47
N ILE A 33 -5.42 10.25 -0.05
CA ILE A 33 -6.01 9.10 0.65
C ILE A 33 -7.13 8.54 -0.22
N GLU A 34 -7.01 7.27 -0.58
CA GLU A 34 -7.99 6.54 -1.37
C GLU A 34 -8.63 5.44 -0.51
N ARG A 35 -9.93 5.26 -0.66
CA ARG A 35 -10.68 4.22 0.04
C ARG A 35 -11.57 3.48 -0.95
N ALA A 36 -11.64 2.16 -0.83
CA ALA A 36 -12.57 1.33 -1.57
C ALA A 36 -12.94 0.06 -0.78
N THR A 37 -14.07 -0.54 -1.13
CA THR A 37 -14.58 -1.74 -0.49
C THR A 37 -14.49 -2.93 -1.44
N TRP A 38 -13.92 -4.03 -0.97
CA TRP A 38 -13.83 -5.28 -1.71
C TRP A 38 -15.21 -5.93 -1.83
N GLU A 39 -15.59 -6.30 -3.04
CA GLU A 39 -16.92 -6.86 -3.31
C GLU A 39 -16.93 -8.36 -3.58
N PRO A 40 -16.03 -8.94 -4.40
CA PRO A 40 -16.12 -10.34 -4.79
C PRO A 40 -15.82 -11.30 -3.64
N GLY A 41 -16.40 -12.51 -3.76
CA GLY A 41 -16.26 -13.55 -2.77
C GLY A 41 -14.94 -14.33 -2.77
N GLU A 42 -13.96 -13.97 -3.62
CA GLU A 42 -12.64 -14.61 -3.57
C GLU A 42 -11.74 -13.88 -2.58
N PRO A 43 -11.35 -14.53 -1.47
CA PRO A 43 -10.45 -13.90 -0.51
C PRO A 43 -9.02 -13.81 -1.04
N GLN A 44 -8.33 -12.76 -0.63
CA GLN A 44 -6.89 -12.62 -0.82
C GLN A 44 -6.19 -12.60 0.53
N GLN A 45 -4.97 -13.11 0.57
CA GLN A 45 -4.19 -13.23 1.79
C GLN A 45 -2.79 -12.65 1.62
N ILE A 46 -2.25 -12.14 2.71
CA ILE A 46 -0.82 -11.90 2.89
C ILE A 46 -0.38 -12.80 4.06
N GLY A 47 0.45 -13.79 3.76
CA GLY A 47 0.73 -14.84 4.75
C GLY A 47 -0.56 -15.53 5.20
N SER A 48 -0.83 -15.55 6.49
CA SER A 48 -2.07 -16.10 7.06
C SER A 48 -3.18 -15.04 7.22
N ALA A 49 -2.89 -13.77 6.96
CA ALA A 49 -3.86 -12.69 7.11
C ALA A 49 -4.74 -12.54 5.87
N VAL A 50 -6.03 -12.64 6.02
CA VAL A 50 -7.00 -12.30 4.97
C VAL A 50 -7.06 -10.78 4.86
N ILE A 51 -6.70 -10.25 3.69
CA ILE A 51 -6.72 -8.81 3.40
C ILE A 51 -7.90 -8.38 2.54
N ALA A 52 -8.51 -9.31 1.84
CA ALA A 52 -9.66 -9.08 0.98
C ALA A 52 -10.66 -10.21 1.14
N ASP A 53 -11.87 -9.84 1.39
CA ASP A 53 -13.09 -10.67 1.38
C ASP A 53 -14.27 -9.71 1.26
N THR A 54 -15.47 -10.23 1.07
CA THR A 54 -16.67 -9.39 0.91
C THR A 54 -16.80 -8.38 2.06
N GLY A 55 -16.86 -7.10 1.71
CA GLY A 55 -17.01 -6.01 2.69
C GLY A 55 -15.72 -5.51 3.33
N TYR A 56 -14.57 -6.10 2.99
CA TYR A 56 -13.27 -5.58 3.46
C TYR A 56 -13.00 -4.22 2.83
N VAL A 57 -12.36 -3.34 3.59
CA VAL A 57 -12.04 -1.98 3.17
C VAL A 57 -10.53 -1.81 3.07
N TRP A 58 -10.09 -1.25 1.95
CA TRP A 58 -8.71 -0.87 1.72
C TRP A 58 -8.61 0.65 1.76
N VAL A 59 -7.64 1.16 2.52
CA VAL A 59 -7.32 2.59 2.57
C VAL A 59 -5.87 2.76 2.17
N ARG A 60 -5.64 3.44 1.06
CA ARG A 60 -4.30 3.67 0.51
C ARG A 60 -3.89 5.10 0.68
N PHE A 61 -2.68 5.29 1.18
CA PHE A 61 -2.06 6.58 1.43
C PHE A 61 -0.88 6.77 0.48
N TRP A 62 -0.90 7.87 -0.25
CA TRP A 62 0.23 8.32 -1.05
C TRP A 62 0.95 9.38 -0.25
N LEU A 63 2.16 9.06 0.23
CA LEU A 63 2.93 9.85 1.18
C LEU A 63 4.19 10.41 0.51
N PRO A 64 4.13 11.61 -0.11
CA PRO A 64 5.26 12.14 -0.87
C PRO A 64 6.48 12.47 -0.01
N GLU A 65 6.31 12.94 1.22
CA GLU A 65 7.43 13.25 2.11
C GLU A 65 8.21 12.00 2.50
N GLU A 66 7.52 10.89 2.74
CA GLU A 66 8.12 9.61 3.07
C GLU A 66 8.48 8.78 1.84
N GLU A 67 8.04 9.25 0.65
CA GLU A 67 8.23 8.56 -0.62
C GLU A 67 7.72 7.11 -0.56
N ALA A 68 6.54 6.94 0.00
CA ALA A 68 5.94 5.63 0.23
C ALA A 68 4.47 5.60 -0.14
N VAL A 69 4.03 4.43 -0.57
CA VAL A 69 2.61 4.09 -0.73
C VAL A 69 2.27 3.06 0.33
N VAL A 70 1.30 3.39 1.16
CA VAL A 70 0.91 2.56 2.30
C VAL A 70 -0.57 2.20 2.16
N THR A 71 -0.88 0.92 2.28
CA THR A 71 -2.28 0.45 2.27
C THR A 71 -2.61 -0.21 3.59
N ARG A 72 -3.66 0.26 4.25
CA ARG A 72 -4.23 -0.39 5.42
C ARG A 72 -5.45 -1.21 5.02
N PHE A 73 -5.54 -2.39 5.59
CA PHE A 73 -6.64 -3.32 5.35
C PHE A 73 -7.51 -3.42 6.59
N PHE A 74 -8.82 -3.39 6.38
CA PHE A 74 -9.83 -3.53 7.42
C PHE A 74 -10.79 -4.65 7.03
N ASP A 75 -11.25 -5.42 8.00
CA ASP A 75 -12.25 -6.47 7.74
C ASP A 75 -13.66 -5.87 7.55
N ALA A 76 -14.66 -6.73 7.36
CA ALA A 76 -16.03 -6.30 7.15
C ALA A 76 -16.65 -5.60 8.37
N ASP A 77 -16.09 -5.79 9.56
CA ASP A 77 -16.46 -5.10 10.79
C ASP A 77 -15.62 -3.83 11.04
N LEU A 78 -14.83 -3.43 10.05
CA LEU A 78 -13.94 -2.26 10.07
C LEU A 78 -12.83 -2.36 11.13
N GLN A 79 -12.44 -3.57 11.48
CA GLN A 79 -11.29 -3.80 12.37
C GLN A 79 -10.01 -3.91 11.55
N PRO A 80 -8.89 -3.35 12.05
CA PRO A 80 -7.63 -3.41 11.30
C PRO A 80 -7.13 -4.85 11.15
N VAL A 81 -6.71 -5.20 9.94
CA VAL A 81 -6.10 -6.50 9.62
C VAL A 81 -4.58 -6.39 9.54
N GLY A 82 -4.09 -5.31 9.00
CA GLY A 82 -2.66 -5.07 8.84
C GLY A 82 -2.37 -3.94 7.86
N THR A 83 -1.09 -3.69 7.65
CA THR A 83 -0.60 -2.58 6.82
C THR A 83 0.47 -3.08 5.86
N LEU A 84 0.34 -2.72 4.59
CA LEU A 84 1.33 -3.01 3.55
C LEU A 84 2.03 -1.72 3.14
N ILE A 85 3.35 -1.73 3.19
CA ILE A 85 4.19 -0.60 2.77
C ILE A 85 4.92 -1.01 1.50
N ASP A 86 4.60 -0.38 0.38
CA ASP A 86 5.29 -0.62 -0.88
C ASP A 86 6.58 0.20 -0.94
N VAL A 87 7.68 -0.44 -1.27
CA VAL A 87 8.95 0.22 -1.57
C VAL A 87 8.91 0.63 -3.04
N THR A 88 8.98 1.94 -3.28
CA THR A 88 8.83 2.52 -4.61
C THR A 88 9.94 3.51 -4.92
N LEU A 89 10.05 3.91 -6.17
CA LEU A 89 10.77 5.13 -6.53
C LEU A 89 10.05 6.35 -5.94
N PRO A 90 10.67 7.54 -5.92
CA PRO A 90 10.02 8.76 -5.48
C PRO A 90 8.68 8.96 -6.16
N LEU A 91 7.68 9.47 -5.40
CA LEU A 91 6.35 9.73 -5.94
C LEU A 91 6.39 10.91 -6.89
N LEU A 92 5.86 10.71 -8.09
CA LEU A 92 5.76 11.74 -9.11
C LEU A 92 4.36 12.36 -9.08
N ARG A 93 4.28 13.65 -8.82
CA ARG A 93 3.02 14.40 -8.81
C ARG A 93 2.46 14.51 -10.23
N ARG A 94 1.18 14.18 -10.38
CA ARG A 94 0.37 14.40 -11.58
C ARG A 94 -0.76 15.37 -11.26
N GLU A 95 -1.53 15.81 -12.28
CA GLU A 95 -2.63 16.76 -12.08
C GLU A 95 -3.66 16.27 -11.05
N GLU A 96 -4.01 14.99 -11.11
CA GLU A 96 -5.06 14.39 -10.28
C GLU A 96 -4.56 13.42 -9.22
N GLY A 97 -3.26 13.32 -9.02
CA GLY A 97 -2.73 12.35 -8.05
C GLY A 97 -1.25 12.12 -8.15
N TYR A 98 -0.86 10.87 -7.94
CA TYR A 98 0.53 10.43 -7.95
C TYR A 98 0.73 9.23 -8.84
N GLU A 99 1.96 9.07 -9.32
CA GLU A 99 2.43 7.81 -9.90
C GLU A 99 3.84 7.52 -9.43
N THR A 100 4.21 6.26 -9.47
CA THR A 100 5.54 5.78 -9.16
C THR A 100 5.77 4.41 -9.78
N LEU A 101 6.97 3.87 -9.61
CA LEU A 101 7.29 2.48 -9.94
C LEU A 101 7.48 1.69 -8.65
N SER A 102 6.78 0.57 -8.53
CA SER A 102 7.04 -0.41 -7.48
C SER A 102 8.40 -1.08 -7.72
N LEU A 103 9.19 -1.22 -6.67
CA LEU A 103 10.45 -1.96 -6.69
C LEU A 103 10.26 -3.42 -6.25
N TYR A 104 9.05 -3.93 -6.29
CA TYR A 104 8.62 -5.28 -5.90
C TYR A 104 8.67 -5.54 -4.40
N LEU A 105 9.65 -4.98 -3.69
CA LEU A 105 9.78 -5.10 -2.24
C LEU A 105 8.60 -4.44 -1.52
N ASN A 106 8.10 -5.10 -0.49
CA ASN A 106 7.17 -4.47 0.44
C ASN A 106 7.37 -5.00 1.86
N LEU A 107 6.88 -4.23 2.82
CA LEU A 107 6.88 -4.57 4.23
C LEU A 107 5.43 -4.81 4.67
N TRP A 108 5.19 -5.98 5.26
CA TRP A 108 3.92 -6.30 5.89
C TRP A 108 4.01 -6.08 7.40
N LEU A 109 3.15 -5.20 7.91
CA LEU A 109 2.98 -4.98 9.34
C LEU A 109 1.69 -5.68 9.77
N GLY A 110 1.84 -6.81 10.42
CA GLY A 110 0.71 -7.58 10.93
C GLY A 110 0.08 -6.93 12.17
N PRO A 111 -1.12 -7.37 12.57
CA PRO A 111 -1.84 -6.83 13.72
C PRO A 111 -1.14 -7.12 15.05
N ASP A 112 -0.26 -8.10 15.09
CA ASP A 112 0.56 -8.49 16.23
C ASP A 112 1.88 -7.68 16.36
N GLY A 113 2.11 -6.71 15.47
CA GLY A 113 3.32 -5.91 15.43
C GLY A 113 4.49 -6.55 14.70
N GLN A 114 4.30 -7.73 14.10
CA GLN A 114 5.34 -8.35 13.28
C GLN A 114 5.57 -7.55 11.98
N VAL A 115 6.84 -7.43 11.61
CA VAL A 115 7.27 -6.80 10.35
C VAL A 115 7.90 -7.87 9.48
N VAL A 116 7.35 -8.08 8.28
CA VAL A 116 7.81 -9.09 7.33
C VAL A 116 8.19 -8.41 6.02
N LEU A 117 9.43 -8.59 5.60
CA LEU A 117 9.88 -8.19 4.26
C LEU A 117 9.42 -9.24 3.25
N ARG A 118 8.84 -8.79 2.14
CA ARG A 118 8.26 -9.64 1.12
C ARG A 118 8.81 -9.30 -0.26
N ASN A 119 8.78 -10.31 -1.14
CA ASN A 119 9.13 -10.21 -2.55
C ASN A 119 10.61 -9.91 -2.82
N GLU A 120 11.50 -10.34 -1.96
CA GLU A 120 12.95 -10.22 -2.16
C GLU A 120 13.42 -10.95 -3.42
N ALA A 121 12.86 -12.13 -3.70
CA ALA A 121 13.21 -12.92 -4.88
C ALA A 121 12.81 -12.19 -6.18
N GLU A 122 11.64 -11.59 -6.22
CA GLU A 122 11.17 -10.79 -7.37
C GLU A 122 12.03 -9.55 -7.58
N PHE A 123 12.44 -8.90 -6.50
CA PHE A 123 13.36 -7.76 -6.58
C PHE A 123 14.72 -8.19 -7.16
N GLU A 124 15.31 -9.24 -6.67
CA GLU A 124 16.60 -9.77 -7.16
C GLU A 124 16.51 -10.19 -8.62
N GLU A 125 15.41 -10.83 -9.02
CA GLU A 125 15.16 -11.20 -10.42
C GLU A 125 15.03 -9.95 -11.32
N ALA A 126 14.32 -8.93 -10.86
CA ALA A 126 14.16 -7.68 -11.60
C ALA A 126 15.50 -6.94 -11.79
N VAL A 127 16.36 -6.97 -10.79
CA VAL A 127 17.72 -6.43 -10.88
C VAL A 127 18.58 -7.25 -11.84
N GLY A 128 18.57 -8.56 -11.66
CA GLY A 128 19.39 -9.48 -12.47
C GLY A 128 19.01 -9.51 -13.95
N SER A 129 17.75 -9.29 -14.28
CA SER A 129 17.25 -9.24 -15.66
C SER A 129 17.35 -7.84 -16.30
N GLY A 130 17.78 -6.82 -15.55
CA GLY A 130 17.90 -5.46 -16.03
C GLY A 130 16.57 -4.68 -16.13
N ILE A 131 15.47 -5.22 -15.62
CA ILE A 131 14.18 -4.50 -15.55
C ILE A 131 14.28 -3.31 -14.60
N LEU A 132 14.94 -3.49 -13.46
CA LEU A 132 15.34 -2.41 -12.59
C LEU A 132 16.78 -2.00 -12.92
N THR A 133 17.01 -0.70 -13.05
CA THR A 133 18.35 -0.16 -13.20
C THR A 133 19.15 -0.32 -11.91
N GLU A 134 20.47 -0.31 -12.01
CA GLU A 134 21.34 -0.33 -10.84
C GLU A 134 21.03 0.84 -9.88
N ALA A 135 20.79 2.02 -10.41
CA ALA A 135 20.40 3.19 -9.61
C ALA A 135 19.08 2.98 -8.86
N SER A 136 18.07 2.40 -9.52
CA SER A 136 16.78 2.07 -8.88
C SER A 136 16.95 1.01 -7.80
N ALA A 137 17.79 0.02 -8.02
CA ALA A 137 18.08 -1.02 -7.03
C ALA A 137 18.76 -0.44 -5.78
N LEU A 138 19.75 0.42 -5.97
CA LEU A 138 20.44 1.10 -4.85
C LEU A 138 19.48 2.00 -4.07
N TRP A 139 18.63 2.73 -4.76
CA TRP A 139 17.58 3.54 -4.14
C TRP A 139 16.66 2.67 -3.28
N GLY A 140 16.17 1.56 -3.83
CA GLY A 140 15.26 0.65 -3.16
C GLY A 140 15.87 0.05 -1.90
N GLU A 141 17.11 -0.41 -1.94
CA GLU A 141 17.82 -0.95 -0.80
C GLU A 141 18.03 0.10 0.31
N HIS A 142 18.42 1.31 -0.08
CA HIS A 142 18.61 2.41 0.85
C HIS A 142 17.27 2.82 1.49
N HIS A 143 16.23 2.98 0.68
CA HIS A 143 14.91 3.37 1.14
C HIS A 143 14.28 2.33 2.06
N LEU A 144 14.44 1.05 1.73
CA LEU A 144 14.01 -0.06 2.59
C LEU A 144 14.67 0.02 3.98
N ARG A 145 15.98 0.28 4.02
CA ARG A 145 16.71 0.42 5.30
C ARG A 145 16.21 1.60 6.11
N GLU A 146 15.94 2.73 5.47
CA GLU A 146 15.38 3.92 6.14
C GLU A 146 13.99 3.64 6.71
N LEU A 147 13.10 3.05 5.91
CA LEU A 147 11.75 2.70 6.36
C LEU A 147 11.79 1.71 7.53
N THR A 148 12.61 0.68 7.42
CA THR A 148 12.76 -0.34 8.47
C THR A 148 13.28 0.29 9.78
N ALA A 149 14.26 1.18 9.70
CA ALA A 149 14.79 1.89 10.87
C ALA A 149 13.72 2.78 11.52
N LYS A 150 12.95 3.50 10.73
CA LYS A 150 11.85 4.35 11.23
C LYS A 150 10.74 3.53 11.88
N ILE A 151 10.39 2.38 11.32
CA ILE A 151 9.42 1.46 11.90
C ILE A 151 9.91 0.97 13.27
N ALA A 152 11.17 0.56 13.36
CA ALA A 152 11.78 0.10 14.61
C ALA A 152 11.78 1.17 15.72
N ARG A 153 11.83 2.45 15.34
CA ARG A 153 11.77 3.59 16.28
C ARG A 153 10.34 4.07 16.56
N GLY A 154 9.32 3.44 15.98
CA GLY A 154 7.95 3.90 16.08
C GLY A 154 7.63 5.21 15.35
N GLN A 155 8.45 5.59 14.37
CA GLN A 155 8.31 6.84 13.61
C GLN A 155 7.58 6.67 12.28
N PHE A 156 7.38 5.45 11.82
CA PHE A 156 6.70 5.12 10.56
C PHE A 156 5.81 3.89 10.74
N PRO A 157 4.63 3.80 10.13
CA PRO A 157 3.96 4.84 9.33
C PRO A 157 3.63 6.10 10.16
N PRO A 158 3.40 7.27 9.52
CA PRO A 158 3.06 8.49 10.25
C PRO A 158 1.74 8.34 11.03
N PRO A 159 1.50 9.18 12.06
CA PRO A 159 0.30 9.09 12.90
C PRO A 159 -1.02 9.10 12.12
N LEU A 160 -1.09 9.86 11.04
CA LEU A 160 -2.24 9.88 10.14
C LEU A 160 -2.64 8.47 9.67
N VAL A 161 -1.66 7.65 9.35
CA VAL A 161 -1.88 6.26 8.89
C VAL A 161 -2.16 5.35 10.07
N ARG A 162 -1.30 5.39 11.09
CA ARG A 162 -1.38 4.48 12.25
C ARG A 162 -2.65 4.63 13.07
N HIS A 163 -3.14 5.86 13.20
CA HIS A 163 -4.25 6.18 14.06
C HIS A 163 -5.59 6.23 13.32
N LEU A 164 -5.60 5.95 12.02
CA LEU A 164 -6.86 5.88 11.27
C LEU A 164 -7.75 4.79 11.85
N ARG A 165 -8.96 5.17 12.19
CA ARG A 165 -10.04 4.26 12.56
C ARG A 165 -11.20 4.47 11.62
N LEU A 166 -11.78 3.39 11.14
CA LEU A 166 -12.97 3.43 10.32
C LEU A 166 -14.19 3.20 11.19
N GLU A 167 -15.21 4.00 10.97
CA GLU A 167 -16.50 3.86 11.65
C GLU A 167 -17.59 3.67 10.61
N ARG A 168 -18.60 2.85 10.96
CA ARG A 168 -19.79 2.74 10.14
C ARG A 168 -20.52 4.08 10.18
N ARG A 169 -20.95 4.59 9.00
CA ARG A 169 -21.85 5.72 8.97
C ARG A 169 -23.11 5.36 9.77
N ARG A 170 -23.41 6.16 10.79
CA ARG A 170 -24.74 6.11 11.39
C ARG A 170 -25.70 6.57 10.29
N SER A 171 -26.64 5.69 9.91
CA SER A 171 -27.80 6.11 9.16
C SER A 171 -28.52 7.12 10.04
N HIS A 172 -28.59 8.38 9.62
CA HIS A 172 -29.53 9.30 10.19
C HIS A 172 -30.90 8.81 9.71
N GLU A 173 -31.59 8.07 10.53
CA GLU A 173 -33.03 7.94 10.38
C GLU A 173 -33.61 9.34 10.56
N VAL A 174 -34.18 9.84 9.47
CA VAL A 174 -35.01 11.06 9.48
C VAL A 174 -36.37 10.70 10.07
#